data_fb7ff743b1bf9047e08b9fa946fbb6a7
#
_entry.id   fb7ff743b1bf9047e08b9fa946fbb6a7
#
_cell.length_a   1.000
_cell.length_b   1.000
_cell.length_c   1.000
_cell.angle_alpha   90.00
_cell.angle_beta   90.00
_cell.angle_gamma   90.00
#
_symmetry.space_group_name_H-M   'P 1'
#
loop_
_entity.id
_entity.type
_entity.pdbx_description
1 polymer ?
#
loop_
_entity_poly.entity_id
_entity_poly.type
_entity_poly.pdbx_seq_one_letter_code
_entity_poly.pdbx_strand_id
1 'polypeptide(L)' 'MKKIAILIYPEFSIQEIGDIMYLFRWHYDIKTEIIASNSDIVVSEEGVCIKPHKTVNEFVKEDYYCLILP' A
#
# COMPACT_ATOMS: atom_id res chain seq x y z
N MET A 1 -4.86 -2.83 16.48
CA MET A 1 -3.57 -2.17 16.15
C MET A 1 -3.70 -1.46 14.82
N LYS A 2 -3.22 -0.23 14.73
CA LYS A 2 -3.32 0.55 13.50
C LYS A 2 -2.25 0.15 12.50
N LYS A 3 -2.58 0.34 11.23
CA LYS A 3 -1.72 0.02 10.10
C LYS A 3 -1.39 1.28 9.31
N ILE A 4 -0.55 1.13 8.30
CA ILE A 4 -0.29 2.19 7.35
C ILE A 4 -0.85 1.75 6.01
N ALA A 5 -1.64 2.60 5.38
CA ALA A 5 -2.21 2.31 4.07
C ALA A 5 -1.37 2.95 2.98
N ILE A 6 -1.20 2.24 1.88
CA ILE A 6 -0.51 2.73 0.70
C ILE A 6 -1.46 2.58 -0.47
N LEU A 7 -1.82 3.70 -1.10
CA LEU A 7 -2.69 3.68 -2.27
C LEU A 7 -1.84 3.50 -3.53
N ILE A 8 -2.15 2.46 -4.29
CA ILE A 8 -1.46 2.23 -5.56
C ILE A 8 -2.42 2.45 -6.73
N TYR A 9 -1.85 2.69 -7.88
CA TYR A 9 -2.55 2.99 -9.13
C TYR A 9 -1.67 2.54 -10.29
N PRO A 10 -2.22 2.36 -11.50
CA PRO A 10 -1.39 1.91 -12.62
C PRO A 10 -0.14 2.77 -12.79
N GLU A 11 0.99 2.11 -12.98
CA GLU A 11 2.31 2.73 -13.18
C GLU A 11 2.86 3.43 -11.93
N PHE A 12 2.38 3.06 -10.74
CA PHE A 12 3.00 3.56 -9.51
C PHE A 12 4.44 3.04 -9.40
N SER A 13 5.26 3.68 -8.57
CA SER A 13 6.65 3.28 -8.39
C SER A 13 6.80 2.36 -7.18
N ILE A 14 7.20 1.11 -7.41
CA ILE A 14 7.53 0.19 -6.32
C ILE A 14 8.75 0.69 -5.55
N GLN A 15 9.70 1.30 -6.25
CA GLN A 15 10.90 1.82 -5.62
C GLN A 15 10.56 2.86 -4.55
N GLU A 16 9.55 3.69 -4.78
CA GLU A 16 9.17 4.74 -3.83
C GLU A 16 8.57 4.18 -2.54
N ILE A 17 7.92 3.03 -2.59
CA ILE A 17 7.25 2.47 -1.42
C ILE A 17 7.99 1.30 -0.79
N GLY A 18 8.90 0.67 -1.53
CA GLY A 18 9.59 -0.53 -1.06
C GLY A 18 10.37 -0.31 0.23
N ASP A 19 11.17 0.74 0.28
CA ASP A 19 11.98 1.06 1.46
C ASP A 19 11.08 1.41 2.66
N ILE A 20 10.02 2.14 2.41
CA ILE A 20 9.06 2.53 3.46
C ILE A 20 8.40 1.30 4.06
N MET A 21 7.95 0.37 3.22
CA MET A 21 7.32 -0.87 3.68
C MET A 21 8.28 -1.72 4.50
N TYR A 22 9.52 -1.83 4.04
CA TYR A 22 10.56 -2.55 4.74
C TYR A 22 10.83 -1.94 6.11
N LEU A 23 10.98 -0.61 6.14
CA LEU A 23 11.28 0.12 7.37
C LEU A 23 10.18 -0.09 8.42
N PHE A 24 8.92 0.07 8.04
CA PHE A 24 7.82 -0.08 9.00
C PHE A 24 7.72 -1.50 9.53
N ARG A 25 7.90 -2.47 8.66
CA ARG A 25 7.79 -3.86 9.10
C ARG A 25 8.92 -4.26 10.05
N TRP A 26 10.15 -3.93 9.72
CA TRP A 26 11.31 -4.48 10.43
C TRP A 26 11.83 -3.61 11.56
N HIS A 27 11.62 -2.29 11.49
CA HIS A 27 12.11 -1.38 12.52
C HIS A 27 11.03 -0.92 13.49
N TYR A 28 9.79 -0.87 13.03
CA TYR A 28 8.68 -0.35 13.86
C TYR A 28 7.60 -1.39 14.13
N ASP A 29 7.69 -2.55 13.51
CA ASP A 29 6.69 -3.61 13.62
C ASP A 29 5.28 -3.10 13.32
N ILE A 30 5.17 -2.27 12.30
CA ILE A 30 3.89 -1.73 11.84
C ILE A 30 3.55 -2.37 10.50
N LYS A 31 2.34 -2.93 10.41
CA LYS A 31 1.87 -3.56 9.18
C LYS A 31 1.47 -2.50 8.16
N THR A 32 1.86 -2.70 6.91
CA THR A 32 1.38 -1.88 5.80
C THR A 32 0.34 -2.66 5.03
N GLU A 33 -0.64 -1.94 4.48
CA GLU A 33 -1.69 -2.53 3.67
C GLU A 33 -1.80 -1.77 2.35
N ILE A 34 -1.83 -2.53 1.26
CA ILE A 34 -1.90 -1.94 -0.07
C ILE A 34 -3.36 -1.82 -0.49
N ILE A 35 -3.75 -0.61 -0.86
CA ILE A 35 -5.13 -0.24 -1.21
C ILE A 35 -5.15 0.18 -2.68
N ALA A 36 -6.19 -0.19 -3.41
CA ALA A 36 -6.39 0.25 -4.78
C ALA A 36 -7.87 0.55 -5.03
N SER A 37 -8.18 1.15 -6.18
CA SER A 37 -9.56 1.50 -6.51
C SER A 37 -10.46 0.28 -6.67
N ASN A 38 -9.89 -0.85 -7.11
CA ASN A 38 -10.62 -2.11 -7.21
C ASN A 38 -9.67 -3.27 -6.88
N SER A 39 -10.16 -4.50 -6.94
CA SER A 39 -9.38 -5.67 -6.56
C SER A 39 -8.52 -6.25 -7.68
N ASP A 40 -8.49 -5.62 -8.83
CA ASP A 40 -7.68 -6.07 -9.96
C ASP A 40 -6.20 -5.87 -9.69
N ILE A 41 -5.38 -6.66 -10.39
CA ILE A 41 -3.93 -6.51 -10.31
C ILE A 41 -3.53 -5.15 -10.87
N VAL A 42 -2.63 -4.48 -10.16
CA VAL A 42 -2.07 -3.19 -10.58
C VAL A 42 -0.63 -3.40 -10.99
N VAL A 43 -0.26 -2.90 -12.15
CA VAL A 43 1.11 -3.06 -12.68
C VAL A 43 1.88 -1.76 -12.42
N SER A 44 3.03 -1.90 -11.75
CA SER A 44 3.89 -0.75 -11.46
C SER A 44 4.65 -0.28 -12.70
N GLU A 45 5.29 0.88 -12.60
CA GLU A 45 6.12 1.36 -13.71
C GLU A 45 7.31 0.44 -13.98
N GLU A 46 7.72 -0.34 -12.98
CA GLU A 46 8.79 -1.33 -13.13
C GLU A 46 8.29 -2.64 -13.75
N GLY A 47 6.99 -2.75 -14.01
CA GLY A 47 6.41 -3.95 -14.60
C GLY A 47 6.04 -5.03 -13.61
N VAL A 48 6.01 -4.73 -12.32
CA VAL A 48 5.67 -5.70 -11.28
C VAL A 48 4.16 -5.71 -11.04
N CYS A 49 3.59 -6.90 -11.01
CA CYS A 49 2.15 -7.09 -10.79
C CYS A 49 1.87 -7.21 -9.31
N ILE A 50 1.03 -6.33 -8.79
CA ILE A 50 0.67 -6.31 -7.37
C ILE A 50 -0.83 -6.50 -7.22
N LYS A 51 -1.21 -7.42 -6.35
CA LYS A 51 -2.62 -7.57 -5.96
C LYS A 51 -2.84 -6.78 -4.68
N PRO A 52 -3.76 -5.81 -4.69
CA PRO A 52 -4.01 -5.02 -3.47
C PRO A 52 -4.65 -5.88 -2.38
N HIS A 53 -4.40 -5.49 -1.13
CA HIS A 53 -5.02 -6.16 0.02
C HIS A 53 -6.48 -5.78 0.16
N LYS A 54 -6.81 -4.52 -0.12
CA LYS A 54 -8.16 -3.99 0.01
C LYS A 54 -8.45 -2.97 -1.08
N THR A 55 -9.74 -2.71 -1.29
CA THR A 55 -10.17 -1.64 -2.19
C THR A 55 -10.46 -0.38 -1.38
N VAL A 56 -10.56 0.74 -2.09
CA VAL A 56 -10.91 2.02 -1.46
C VAL A 56 -12.24 1.94 -0.72
N ASN A 57 -13.20 1.17 -1.24
CA ASN A 57 -14.51 1.02 -0.61
C ASN A 57 -14.44 0.28 0.73
N GLU A 58 -13.41 -0.50 0.94
CA GLU A 58 -13.21 -1.25 2.18
C GLU A 58 -12.34 -0.52 3.19
N PHE A 59 -11.83 0.66 2.82
CA PHE A 59 -10.92 1.43 3.65
C PHE A 59 -11.68 2.10 4.79
N VAL A 60 -11.24 1.84 6.04
CA VAL A 60 -11.79 2.45 7.25
C VAL A 60 -10.65 3.24 7.89
N LYS A 61 -10.69 4.56 7.80
CA LYS A 61 -9.56 5.41 8.19
C LYS A 61 -9.13 5.23 9.64
N GLU A 62 -10.05 4.84 10.52
CA GLU A 62 -9.76 4.62 11.94
C GLU A 62 -8.79 3.47 12.18
N ASP A 63 -8.66 2.57 11.20
CA ASP A 63 -7.76 1.42 11.31
C ASP A 63 -6.32 1.76 10.94
N TYR A 64 -6.05 2.99 10.52
CA TYR A 64 -4.76 3.37 9.97
C TYR A 64 -4.19 4.61 10.62
N TYR A 65 -2.84 4.64 10.72
CA TYR A 65 -2.13 5.84 11.14
C TYR A 65 -2.15 6.91 10.07
N CYS A 66 -1.97 6.50 8.82
CA CYS A 66 -1.91 7.42 7.69
C CYS A 66 -2.09 6.69 6.37
N LEU A 67 -2.25 7.47 5.31
CA LEU A 67 -2.33 6.97 3.94
C LEU A 67 -1.16 7.57 3.17
N ILE A 68 -0.38 6.71 2.51
CA ILE A 68 0.76 7.13 1.70
C ILE A 68 0.34 7.13 0.24
N LEU A 69 0.64 8.24 -0.45
CA LEU A 69 0.40 8.41 -1.89
C LEU A 69 1.75 8.49 -2.58
N PRO A 70 2.21 7.39 -3.20
CA PRO A 70 3.48 7.40 -3.90
C PRO A 70 3.47 8.26 -5.16
#